data_5320dcb16ee484e2a30418a8c55883ad
#
_entry.id   5320dcb16ee484e2a30418a8c55883ad
#
_cell.length_a   1.000
_cell.length_b   1.000
_cell.length_c   1.000
_cell.angle_alpha   90.00
_cell.angle_beta   90.00
_cell.angle_gamma   90.00
#
_symmetry.space_group_name_H-M   'P 1'
#
loop_
_entity.id
_entity.type
_entity.pdbx_description
1 polymer ?
#
loop_
_entity_poly.entity_id
_entity_poly.type
_entity_poly.pdbx_seq_one_letter_code
_entity_poly.pdbx_strand_id
1 'polypeptide(L)'
;MQAGHLLSKTKGVKRSIIGLVKEFILPTINQLVRKGRKSAVAKRKTPALKGNPQKRGVCTRVYTTTPKKPNSALRKVCRVRLVNGMEVTAYIPGIGHNLQEHSMVLIRGGRVKDLPGVRYKVIRAALDCAAVDNRKQARSRYGAKRPK
;
A
#
# COMPACT_ATOMS: atom_id res chain seq x y z
N MET A 1 -44.06 33.98 -39.75
CA MET A 1 -43.21 34.69 -38.76
C MET A 1 -43.04 33.75 -37.57
N GLN A 2 -42.01 33.23 -37.15
CA GLN A 2 -40.57 33.37 -37.23
C GLN A 2 -39.96 31.99 -37.06
N ALA A 3 -39.13 31.58 -37.98
CA ALA A 3 -38.17 30.53 -37.80
C ALA A 3 -36.97 31.13 -37.05
N GLY A 4 -36.43 30.43 -36.09
CA GLY A 4 -35.20 30.90 -35.50
C GLY A 4 -34.79 30.20 -34.23
N HIS A 5 -33.65 29.54 -34.29
CA HIS A 5 -32.77 29.20 -33.16
C HIS A 5 -32.85 27.83 -32.57
N LEU A 6 -32.31 26.85 -33.29
CA LEU A 6 -31.86 25.58 -32.70
C LEU A 6 -30.56 25.11 -33.38
N LEU A 7 -29.49 25.88 -33.18
CA LEU A 7 -28.13 25.47 -33.63
C LEU A 7 -27.11 26.07 -32.67
N SER A 8 -26.82 25.41 -31.55
CA SER A 8 -25.52 25.51 -30.86
C SER A 8 -25.45 24.68 -29.58
N LYS A 9 -25.33 23.37 -29.67
CA LYS A 9 -24.91 22.54 -28.53
C LYS A 9 -24.21 21.22 -28.92
N THR A 10 -23.33 21.25 -29.89
CA THR A 10 -22.53 20.09 -30.26
C THR A 10 -21.01 20.35 -30.35
N LYS A 11 -20.47 21.32 -29.61
CA LYS A 11 -19.02 21.59 -29.58
C LYS A 11 -18.28 21.08 -28.33
N GLY A 12 -18.94 20.40 -27.38
CA GLY A 12 -18.34 20.01 -26.09
C GLY A 12 -17.81 18.57 -25.97
N VAL A 13 -18.21 17.67 -26.87
CA VAL A 13 -17.97 16.22 -26.64
C VAL A 13 -16.72 15.67 -27.36
N LYS A 14 -16.15 16.39 -28.29
CA LYS A 14 -14.99 15.86 -29.08
C LYS A 14 -13.61 16.04 -28.43
N ARG A 15 -13.48 16.74 -27.30
CA ARG A 15 -12.17 16.92 -26.64
C ARG A 15 -11.77 15.85 -25.62
N SER A 16 -12.69 15.02 -25.14
CA SER A 16 -12.36 14.02 -24.11
C SER A 16 -11.96 12.65 -24.64
N ILE A 17 -12.23 12.34 -25.91
CA ILE A 17 -11.89 11.02 -26.50
C ILE A 17 -10.48 11.01 -27.10
N ILE A 18 -9.92 12.16 -27.46
CA ILE A 18 -8.56 12.25 -28.05
C ILE A 18 -7.46 12.11 -26.97
N GLY A 19 -7.79 12.23 -25.70
CA GLY A 19 -6.84 12.11 -24.59
C GLY A 19 -6.51 10.66 -24.15
N LEU A 20 -7.23 9.66 -24.63
CA LEU A 20 -7.08 8.28 -24.10
C LEU A 20 -6.35 7.28 -25.01
N VAL A 21 -6.14 7.61 -26.26
CA VAL A 21 -5.29 6.81 -27.15
C VAL A 21 -3.90 7.47 -27.16
N LYS A 22 -3.08 7.19 -26.15
CA LYS A 22 -1.63 7.26 -26.35
C LYS A 22 -1.30 6.16 -27.33
N GLU A 23 -1.36 6.48 -28.62
CA GLU A 23 -0.77 5.65 -29.64
C GLU A 23 0.64 5.32 -29.18
N PHE A 24 0.92 4.03 -29.06
CA PHE A 24 2.29 3.54 -28.91
C PHE A 24 3.03 3.80 -30.21
N ILE A 25 3.31 5.08 -30.48
CA ILE A 25 4.15 5.46 -31.60
C ILE A 25 5.56 4.99 -31.23
N LEU A 26 5.98 3.93 -31.87
CA LEU A 26 7.36 3.48 -31.77
C LEU A 26 8.27 4.63 -32.20
N PRO A 27 9.24 5.05 -31.39
CA PRO A 27 10.11 6.15 -31.72
C PRO A 27 10.96 5.80 -32.95
N THR A 28 11.10 6.73 -33.87
CA THR A 28 11.98 6.57 -35.03
C THR A 28 13.45 6.53 -34.61
N ILE A 29 14.32 5.99 -35.46
CA ILE A 29 15.76 5.91 -35.21
C ILE A 29 16.34 7.31 -34.89
N ASN A 30 15.96 8.33 -35.64
CA ASN A 30 16.41 9.71 -35.40
C ASN A 30 15.94 10.27 -34.04
N GLN A 31 14.72 9.92 -33.60
CA GLN A 31 14.25 10.30 -32.26
C GLN A 31 15.04 9.60 -31.16
N LEU A 32 15.40 8.33 -31.35
CA LEU A 32 16.23 7.58 -30.40
C LEU A 32 17.67 8.09 -30.34
N VAL A 33 18.26 8.48 -31.45
CA VAL A 33 19.59 9.09 -31.49
C VAL A 33 19.59 10.43 -30.73
N ARG A 34 18.59 11.27 -30.91
CA ARG A 34 18.51 12.59 -30.24
C ARG A 34 18.18 12.50 -28.75
N LYS A 35 17.27 11.65 -28.36
CA LYS A 35 16.73 11.61 -26.97
C LYS A 35 17.12 10.38 -26.17
N GLY A 36 17.65 9.33 -26.82
CA GLY A 36 17.93 8.05 -26.19
C GLY A 36 16.70 7.36 -25.59
N ARG A 37 16.86 6.16 -25.08
CA ARG A 37 15.82 5.47 -24.31
C ARG A 37 15.93 5.82 -22.84
N LYS A 38 14.83 6.23 -22.21
CA LYS A 38 14.77 6.43 -20.77
C LYS A 38 14.30 5.13 -20.12
N SER A 39 15.08 4.60 -19.18
CA SER A 39 14.64 3.46 -18.37
C SER A 39 13.44 3.85 -17.50
N ALA A 40 12.52 2.90 -17.28
CA ALA A 40 11.37 3.13 -16.41
C ALA A 40 11.84 3.38 -14.97
N VAL A 41 11.36 4.45 -14.36
CA VAL A 41 11.65 4.75 -12.96
C VAL A 41 10.90 3.75 -12.08
N ALA A 42 11.63 3.01 -11.25
CA ALA A 42 11.04 2.06 -10.32
C ALA A 42 10.14 2.78 -9.28
N LYS A 43 8.85 2.44 -9.28
CA LYS A 43 7.91 2.99 -8.29
C LYS A 43 8.22 2.43 -6.90
N ARG A 44 8.26 3.28 -5.88
CA ARG A 44 8.46 2.86 -4.48
C ARG A 44 7.34 1.93 -4.04
N LYS A 45 7.70 0.78 -3.47
CA LYS A 45 6.74 -0.22 -2.97
C LYS A 45 6.04 0.21 -1.67
N THR A 46 6.69 1.07 -0.88
CA THR A 46 6.23 1.53 0.45
C THR A 46 6.24 3.06 0.55
N PRO A 47 5.32 3.77 -0.12
CA PRO A 47 5.34 5.23 -0.17
C PRO A 47 5.16 5.90 1.20
N ALA A 48 4.41 5.30 2.13
CA ALA A 48 4.14 5.87 3.44
C ALA A 48 5.37 5.96 4.36
N LEU A 49 6.40 5.15 4.12
CA LEU A 49 7.65 5.22 4.89
C LEU A 49 8.57 6.36 4.44
N LYS A 50 8.35 6.95 3.26
CA LYS A 50 9.17 8.05 2.72
C LYS A 50 10.69 7.77 2.72
N GLY A 51 11.10 6.49 2.50
CA GLY A 51 12.50 6.07 2.48
C GLY A 51 13.04 5.57 3.82
N ASN A 52 12.36 5.75 4.92
CA ASN A 52 12.79 5.22 6.22
C ASN A 52 12.54 3.70 6.31
N PRO A 53 13.36 2.94 7.07
CA PRO A 53 13.17 1.50 7.25
C PRO A 53 11.91 1.17 8.05
N GLN A 54 11.57 1.97 9.06
CA GLN A 54 10.36 1.84 9.88
C GLN A 54 9.75 3.21 10.16
N LYS A 55 8.49 3.21 10.59
CA LYS A 55 7.81 4.40 11.11
C LYS A 55 6.87 4.06 12.25
N ARG A 56 6.83 4.95 13.25
CA ARG A 56 5.89 4.90 14.37
C ARG A 56 4.51 5.39 13.94
N GLY A 57 3.49 4.79 14.51
CA GLY A 57 2.10 5.22 14.34
C GLY A 57 1.22 4.75 15.47
N VAL A 58 -0.03 5.19 15.46
CA VAL A 58 -1.07 4.83 16.43
C VAL A 58 -2.14 4.01 15.71
N CYS A 59 -2.57 2.91 16.30
CA CYS A 59 -3.65 2.09 15.78
C CYS A 59 -4.98 2.84 15.91
N THR A 60 -5.68 3.05 14.80
CA THR A 60 -7.04 3.62 14.79
C THR A 60 -8.11 2.55 14.82
N ARG A 61 -7.81 1.36 14.30
CA ARG A 61 -8.73 0.21 14.30
C ARG A 61 -7.95 -1.08 14.18
N VAL A 62 -8.38 -2.10 14.92
CA VAL A 62 -7.85 -3.47 14.83
C VAL A 62 -8.98 -4.41 14.43
N TYR A 63 -8.78 -5.21 13.37
CA TYR A 63 -9.82 -6.09 12.83
C TYR A 63 -9.22 -7.30 12.09
N THR A 64 -10.08 -8.20 11.67
CA THR A 64 -9.69 -9.36 10.86
C THR A 64 -10.18 -9.20 9.43
N THR A 65 -9.42 -9.74 8.50
CA THR A 65 -9.74 -9.72 7.06
C THR A 65 -9.55 -11.09 6.46
N THR A 66 -10.46 -11.47 5.57
CA THR A 66 -10.32 -12.71 4.79
C THR A 66 -9.34 -12.49 3.62
N PRO A 67 -8.49 -13.45 3.31
CA PRO A 67 -7.61 -13.39 2.17
C PRO A 67 -8.37 -13.57 0.85
N LYS A 68 -7.70 -13.28 -0.26
CA LYS A 68 -8.23 -13.60 -1.58
C LYS A 68 -8.22 -15.11 -1.84
N LYS A 69 -9.13 -15.58 -2.69
CA LYS A 69 -9.14 -16.97 -3.18
C LYS A 69 -7.75 -17.34 -3.80
N PRO A 70 -7.25 -18.57 -3.62
CA PRO A 70 -7.90 -19.76 -3.05
C PRO A 70 -7.77 -19.89 -1.52
N ASN A 71 -7.13 -18.94 -0.81
CA ASN A 71 -6.87 -19.04 0.62
C ASN A 71 -8.10 -18.65 1.46
N SER A 72 -8.23 -19.27 2.63
CA SER A 72 -9.24 -18.95 3.64
C SER A 72 -8.60 -18.87 5.01
N ALA A 73 -8.80 -17.77 5.72
CA ALA A 73 -8.35 -17.55 7.09
C ALA A 73 -8.89 -16.21 7.63
N LEU A 74 -8.77 -15.97 8.92
CA LEU A 74 -9.03 -14.67 9.54
C LEU A 74 -7.68 -13.99 9.85
N ARG A 75 -7.19 -13.21 8.88
CA ARG A 75 -5.91 -12.50 9.00
C ARG A 75 -6.08 -11.25 9.87
N LYS A 76 -5.23 -11.09 10.90
CA LYS A 76 -5.25 -9.96 11.80
C LYS A 76 -4.55 -8.77 11.14
N VAL A 77 -5.25 -7.66 11.05
CA VAL A 77 -4.75 -6.40 10.48
C VAL A 77 -5.12 -5.24 11.38
N CYS A 78 -4.33 -4.19 11.32
CA CYS A 78 -4.64 -2.93 12.00
C CYS A 78 -4.54 -1.77 11.01
N ARG A 79 -5.39 -0.78 11.19
CA ARG A 79 -5.26 0.51 10.53
C ARG A 79 -4.45 1.42 11.43
N VAL A 80 -3.40 2.00 10.88
CA VAL A 80 -2.41 2.77 11.64
C VAL A 80 -2.27 4.16 11.03
N ARG A 81 -2.45 5.19 11.85
CA ARG A 81 -2.11 6.57 11.52
C ARG A 81 -0.65 6.80 11.89
N LEU A 82 0.17 7.08 10.89
CA LEU A 82 1.59 7.36 11.05
C LEU A 82 1.84 8.80 11.50
N VAL A 83 3.01 9.04 12.06
CA VAL A 83 3.47 10.39 12.48
C VAL A 83 3.42 11.41 11.31
N ASN A 84 3.54 10.95 10.06
CA ASN A 84 3.43 11.81 8.88
C ASN A 84 1.98 12.08 8.41
N GLY A 85 0.97 11.75 9.22
CA GLY A 85 -0.44 11.93 8.92
C GLY A 85 -1.06 10.88 7.97
N MET A 86 -0.27 10.02 7.35
CA MET A 86 -0.79 8.99 6.43
C MET A 86 -1.41 7.82 7.20
N GLU A 87 -2.57 7.37 6.77
CA GLU A 87 -3.18 6.14 7.28
C GLU A 87 -2.85 4.96 6.37
N VAL A 88 -2.45 3.85 6.98
CA VAL A 88 -2.09 2.63 6.26
C VAL A 88 -2.66 1.40 6.97
N THR A 89 -2.96 0.37 6.20
CA THR A 89 -3.30 -0.95 6.75
C THR A 89 -2.04 -1.78 6.87
N ALA A 90 -1.77 -2.27 8.08
CA ALA A 90 -0.63 -3.09 8.41
C ALA A 90 -1.08 -4.47 8.90
N TYR A 91 -0.37 -5.52 8.49
CA TYR A 91 -0.58 -6.88 8.94
C TYR A 91 0.12 -7.14 10.27
N ILE A 92 -0.55 -7.81 11.19
CA ILE A 92 0.01 -8.23 12.48
C ILE A 92 0.53 -9.66 12.32
N PRO A 93 1.85 -9.89 12.25
CA PRO A 93 2.41 -11.23 12.04
C PRO A 93 2.41 -12.05 13.33
N GLY A 94 2.32 -13.36 13.18
CA GLY A 94 2.40 -14.31 14.29
C GLY A 94 1.04 -14.74 14.83
N ILE A 95 1.07 -15.54 15.89
CA ILE A 95 -0.11 -16.09 16.57
C ILE A 95 -0.45 -15.17 17.75
N GLY A 96 -1.71 -14.74 17.84
CA GLY A 96 -2.18 -13.85 18.89
C GLY A 96 -1.56 -12.44 18.85
N HIS A 97 -2.20 -11.50 19.46
CA HIS A 97 -1.69 -10.13 19.65
C HIS A 97 -2.45 -9.45 20.80
N ASN A 98 -1.84 -8.39 21.35
CA ASN A 98 -2.41 -7.56 22.41
C ASN A 98 -2.79 -6.15 21.93
N LEU A 99 -2.77 -5.89 20.61
CA LEU A 99 -3.04 -4.56 20.06
C LEU A 99 -4.52 -4.23 20.16
N GLN A 100 -4.79 -2.99 20.57
CA GLN A 100 -6.11 -2.38 20.68
C GLN A 100 -6.10 -1.02 19.95
N GLU A 101 -7.23 -0.34 19.94
CA GLU A 101 -7.29 1.04 19.49
C GLU A 101 -6.38 1.92 20.38
N HIS A 102 -5.76 2.92 19.77
CA HIS A 102 -4.80 3.84 20.38
C HIS A 102 -3.44 3.21 20.79
N SER A 103 -3.21 1.91 20.56
CA SER A 103 -1.88 1.32 20.78
C SER A 103 -0.84 1.93 19.85
N MET A 104 0.33 2.27 20.39
CA MET A 104 1.45 2.72 19.60
C MET A 104 2.18 1.53 18.99
N VAL A 105 2.46 1.60 17.70
CA VAL A 105 3.10 0.53 16.95
C VAL A 105 4.21 1.05 16.06
N LEU A 106 5.20 0.19 15.82
CA LEU A 106 6.23 0.42 14.83
C LEU A 106 5.92 -0.43 13.59
N ILE A 107 5.82 0.20 12.43
CA ILE A 107 5.57 -0.49 11.16
C ILE A 107 6.79 -0.52 10.28
N ARG A 108 6.92 -1.57 9.48
CA ARG A 108 7.90 -1.72 8.41
C ARG A 108 7.24 -2.05 7.08
N GLY A 109 7.97 -1.90 6.00
CA GLY A 109 7.54 -2.39 4.70
C GLY A 109 7.49 -3.93 4.67
N GLY A 110 6.61 -4.46 3.85
CA GLY A 110 6.44 -5.89 3.65
C GLY A 110 5.03 -6.21 3.17
N ARG A 111 4.89 -6.42 1.85
CA ARG A 111 3.60 -6.78 1.26
C ARG A 111 3.14 -8.16 1.73
N VAL A 112 1.85 -8.30 1.98
CA VAL A 112 1.18 -9.58 2.19
C VAL A 112 0.50 -9.98 0.88
N LYS A 113 0.93 -11.08 0.27
CA LYS A 113 0.52 -11.48 -1.08
C LYS A 113 -0.97 -11.82 -1.17
N ASP A 114 -1.53 -12.42 -0.13
CA ASP A 114 -2.93 -12.85 -0.07
C ASP A 114 -3.92 -11.79 0.45
N LEU A 115 -3.40 -10.64 0.95
CA LEU A 115 -4.24 -9.52 1.38
C LEU A 115 -4.11 -8.35 0.41
N PRO A 116 -5.14 -8.02 -0.37
CA PRO A 116 -5.12 -6.88 -1.27
C PRO A 116 -4.89 -5.57 -0.52
N GLY A 117 -3.98 -4.72 -1.04
CA GLY A 117 -3.72 -3.39 -0.47
C GLY A 117 -2.83 -3.35 0.78
N VAL A 118 -2.52 -4.46 1.42
CA VAL A 118 -1.66 -4.52 2.62
C VAL A 118 -0.19 -4.58 2.21
N ARG A 119 0.53 -3.46 2.39
CA ARG A 119 1.94 -3.29 2.03
C ARG A 119 2.88 -3.15 3.21
N TYR A 120 2.35 -3.17 4.44
CA TYR A 120 3.07 -2.91 5.68
C TYR A 120 2.83 -4.02 6.69
N LYS A 121 3.76 -4.20 7.60
CA LYS A 121 3.67 -5.16 8.71
C LYS A 121 4.05 -4.47 10.01
N VAL A 122 3.37 -4.84 11.09
CA VAL A 122 3.73 -4.43 12.45
C VAL A 122 4.98 -5.20 12.90
N ILE A 123 5.87 -4.53 13.61
CA ILE A 123 7.04 -5.15 14.24
C ILE A 123 6.63 -5.62 15.62
N ARG A 124 6.80 -6.93 15.89
CA ARG A 124 6.52 -7.54 17.19
C ARG A 124 7.61 -7.20 18.22
N ALA A 125 7.24 -7.17 19.49
CA ALA A 125 8.11 -6.78 20.61
C ALA A 125 8.69 -5.35 20.49
N ALA A 126 7.97 -4.47 19.82
CA ALA A 126 8.32 -3.06 19.72
C ALA A 126 7.14 -2.19 20.15
N LEU A 127 7.40 -1.15 20.98
CA LEU A 127 6.37 -0.30 21.56
C LEU A 127 5.30 -1.14 22.27
N ASP A 128 4.02 -0.92 21.97
CA ASP A 128 2.91 -1.62 22.64
C ASP A 128 2.61 -3.02 22.08
N CYS A 129 3.33 -3.45 21.06
CA CYS A 129 3.10 -4.76 20.46
C CYS A 129 3.94 -5.84 21.15
N ALA A 130 3.28 -6.76 21.87
CA ALA A 130 3.96 -7.89 22.52
C ALA A 130 4.66 -8.81 21.53
N ALA A 131 5.69 -9.52 22.00
CA ALA A 131 6.31 -10.62 21.27
C ALA A 131 5.33 -11.79 21.07
N VAL A 132 5.68 -12.74 20.23
CA VAL A 132 4.95 -14.02 20.14
C VAL A 132 5.51 -14.99 21.18
N ASP A 133 4.62 -15.49 22.05
CA ASP A 133 4.98 -16.43 23.11
C ASP A 133 5.39 -17.80 22.54
N ASN A 134 6.26 -18.50 23.24
CA ASN A 134 6.69 -19.87 22.95
C ASN A 134 7.27 -20.10 21.53
N ARG A 135 7.69 -19.04 20.87
CA ARG A 135 8.26 -19.12 19.52
C ARG A 135 9.73 -19.57 19.58
N LYS A 136 10.03 -20.75 19.01
CA LYS A 136 11.37 -21.34 18.98
C LYS A 136 12.13 -21.06 17.70
N GLN A 137 11.46 -21.04 16.54
CA GLN A 137 12.06 -20.80 15.22
C GLN A 137 11.81 -19.40 14.70
N ALA A 138 12.77 -18.83 13.97
CA ALA A 138 12.70 -17.48 13.38
C ALA A 138 12.33 -16.41 14.42
N ARG A 139 12.84 -16.52 15.63
CA ARG A 139 12.48 -15.70 16.80
C ARG A 139 12.58 -14.19 16.55
N SER A 140 13.60 -13.74 15.86
CA SER A 140 13.83 -12.32 15.58
C SER A 140 12.69 -11.68 14.77
N ARG A 141 12.01 -12.44 13.93
CA ARG A 141 10.85 -11.96 13.16
C ARG A 141 9.62 -11.69 14.01
N TYR A 142 9.54 -12.33 15.18
CA TYR A 142 8.40 -12.28 16.08
C TYR A 142 8.74 -11.72 17.46
N GLY A 143 9.94 -11.17 17.61
CA GLY A 143 10.39 -10.53 18.84
C GLY A 143 10.59 -11.49 20.01
N ALA A 144 10.67 -12.80 19.80
CA ALA A 144 10.85 -13.79 20.85
C ALA A 144 12.30 -13.86 21.32
N LYS A 145 12.50 -13.82 22.65
CA LYS A 145 13.82 -13.97 23.27
C LYS A 145 14.31 -15.43 23.18
N ARG A 146 15.62 -15.65 23.36
CA ARG A 146 16.19 -16.99 23.45
C ARG A 146 15.66 -17.65 24.73
N PRO A 147 15.14 -18.89 24.69
CA PRO A 147 14.84 -19.63 25.90
C PRO A 147 16.15 -19.87 26.68
N LYS A 148 16.06 -19.72 27.99
CA LYS A 148 17.16 -20.06 28.90
C LYS A 148 17.30 -21.57 28.96
#